data_c614bf95c7c20f67ecf50ba671320f0a
#
_entry.id   c614bf95c7c20f67ecf50ba671320f0a
#
_cell.length_a   1.000
_cell.length_b   1.000
_cell.length_c   1.000
_cell.angle_alpha   90.00
_cell.angle_beta   90.00
_cell.angle_gamma   90.00
#
_symmetry.space_group_name_H-M   'P 1'
#
loop_
_entity.id
_entity.type
_entity.pdbx_description
1 polymer ?
#
loop_
_entity_poly.entity_id
_entity_poly.type
_entity_poly.pdbx_seq_one_letter_code
_entity_poly.pdbx_strand_id
1 'polypeptide(L)'
;DENRGFGCEDQGNMKLTCEDIFLAAVSSAEYVGEIMPGQHIQRVRNVSFFCLTRRLPNDIALAQGMVDASETSSSTDDPCAAIRKYMTAGSFYFSHGPYDITQRVQTHGTTPGLFHAQFLWNASMMEPIETFVSRLEAHRKEALECDHFFLYVIQGYVGVQTIPSVIPCRLAVVSRLSSSRAGTRFNARGIDDEGNAANFVETETVLVADDVVFAFTQVRGSVPVFWEQQGLQALNTRIQITRTGAASLPGFLSHMDQLFDEYRRVFVLDLLGTRDVETTLAQAYVQHLRAIYDTRPVKYHNFDFHGVSKAMGGIEGVKTELDRLNNVQTQRQYNRYALLYHGKVLERQTGVFRINCFDCLDRTNVVEGMLSQAALRDFFRELKYNNRSVPTLEKISIETSMPNAIWQAHRELWANNGDALSVISTGTGSLNSNFMRTGTRKGLTGLLSDAAKSASRMYVNNFQDQSKQEAIDTLLGARSGQKRIELYDPRYARVSEALERRWAEYASVHSMNVFVGTYNVCARAPQGLDMRSWLCPSTYHQAPADIVAIVLEELVPLNAQQLLQ
;
A
#
# COMPACT_ATOMS: atom_id res chain seq x y z
N ASP A 1 -40.64 -52.11 4.39
CA ASP A 1 -40.92 -51.63 2.99
C ASP A 1 -40.26 -50.30 2.84
N GLU A 2 -39.40 -50.24 2.04
CA GLU A 2 -38.97 -49.82 0.77
C GLU A 2 -37.54 -49.36 0.65
N ASN A 3 -36.80 -50.17 -0.04
CA ASN A 3 -35.59 -49.82 -0.73
C ASN A 3 -35.70 -48.49 -1.50
N ARG A 4 -34.88 -47.52 -1.19
CA ARG A 4 -34.44 -46.52 -2.16
C ARG A 4 -32.93 -46.62 -2.30
N GLY A 5 -32.52 -47.23 -3.42
CA GLY A 5 -31.16 -47.31 -3.86
C GLY A 5 -30.56 -45.90 -4.00
N PHE A 6 -29.45 -45.69 -3.39
CA PHE A 6 -28.55 -44.59 -3.76
C PHE A 6 -27.99 -44.92 -5.13
N GLY A 7 -28.62 -44.39 -6.16
CA GLY A 7 -28.06 -44.32 -7.49
C GLY A 7 -26.77 -43.49 -7.44
N CYS A 8 -25.70 -44.12 -7.90
CA CYS A 8 -24.47 -43.46 -8.27
C CYS A 8 -24.77 -42.62 -9.53
N GLU A 9 -25.16 -41.37 -9.36
CA GLU A 9 -25.34 -40.45 -10.48
C GLU A 9 -24.09 -39.58 -10.64
N ASP A 10 -23.52 -39.66 -11.82
CA ASP A 10 -22.64 -38.75 -12.53
C ASP A 10 -21.60 -37.97 -11.71
N GLN A 11 -20.40 -38.51 -11.66
CA GLN A 11 -19.18 -37.72 -11.52
C GLN A 11 -18.92 -36.91 -12.82
N GLY A 12 -19.88 -36.07 -13.22
CA GLY A 12 -19.68 -35.03 -14.20
C GLY A 12 -18.69 -34.02 -13.65
N ASN A 13 -17.71 -33.66 -14.42
CA ASN A 13 -16.71 -32.62 -14.19
C ASN A 13 -17.35 -31.36 -13.60
N MET A 14 -17.40 -31.28 -12.25
CA MET A 14 -18.01 -30.18 -11.53
C MET A 14 -17.06 -29.01 -11.58
N LYS A 15 -17.28 -28.07 -12.51
CA LYS A 15 -16.48 -26.83 -12.64
C LYS A 15 -16.50 -26.08 -11.33
N LEU A 16 -15.32 -25.70 -10.82
CA LEU A 16 -15.17 -24.75 -9.73
C LEU A 16 -15.73 -23.38 -10.17
N THR A 17 -16.48 -22.76 -9.31
CA THR A 17 -17.11 -21.47 -9.59
C THR A 17 -16.56 -20.41 -8.65
N CYS A 18 -16.71 -19.14 -8.99
CA CYS A 18 -16.36 -18.00 -8.14
C CYS A 18 -17.24 -17.89 -6.86
N GLU A 19 -18.21 -18.78 -6.67
CA GLU A 19 -19.01 -18.89 -5.44
C GLU A 19 -18.40 -19.84 -4.40
N ASP A 20 -17.37 -20.60 -4.77
CA ASP A 20 -16.70 -21.51 -3.85
C ASP A 20 -15.80 -20.75 -2.87
N ILE A 21 -15.72 -21.24 -1.63
CA ILE A 21 -14.86 -20.68 -0.58
C ILE A 21 -13.55 -21.43 -0.55
N PHE A 22 -12.46 -20.68 -0.55
CA PHE A 22 -11.12 -21.24 -0.53
C PHE A 22 -10.32 -20.76 0.69
N LEU A 23 -9.59 -21.68 1.31
CA LEU A 23 -8.54 -21.37 2.27
C LEU A 23 -7.21 -21.22 1.52
N ALA A 24 -6.56 -20.08 1.66
CA ALA A 24 -5.22 -19.82 1.13
C ALA A 24 -4.16 -20.16 2.19
N ALA A 25 -3.18 -20.97 1.82
CA ALA A 25 -2.06 -21.29 2.68
C ALA A 25 -0.74 -21.02 1.95
N VAL A 26 0.21 -20.35 2.61
CA VAL A 26 1.57 -20.17 2.07
C VAL A 26 2.28 -21.52 2.15
N SER A 27 2.47 -22.17 1.01
CA SER A 27 3.10 -23.49 0.92
C SER A 27 4.61 -23.42 0.74
N SER A 28 5.15 -22.27 0.31
CA SER A 28 6.59 -22.04 0.21
C SER A 28 6.91 -20.55 0.43
N ALA A 29 7.95 -20.29 1.20
CA ALA A 29 8.47 -18.95 1.45
C ALA A 29 9.99 -18.94 1.38
N GLU A 30 10.57 -17.79 1.07
CA GLU A 30 12.01 -17.54 1.01
C GLU A 30 12.42 -16.61 2.14
N TYR A 31 13.41 -17.01 2.90
CA TYR A 31 14.00 -16.16 3.92
C TYR A 31 14.76 -14.99 3.29
N VAL A 32 14.38 -13.77 3.65
CA VAL A 32 14.97 -12.52 3.13
C VAL A 32 16.06 -12.00 4.06
N GLY A 33 15.83 -12.12 5.36
CA GLY A 33 16.74 -11.63 6.39
C GLY A 33 16.01 -11.31 7.68
N GLU A 34 16.78 -10.78 8.62
CA GLU A 34 16.31 -10.31 9.91
C GLU A 34 16.58 -8.81 10.02
N ILE A 35 15.56 -8.01 10.27
CA ILE A 35 15.71 -6.56 10.47
C ILE A 35 16.02 -6.31 11.95
N MET A 36 15.04 -6.52 12.80
CA MET A 36 15.21 -6.44 14.24
C MET A 36 15.53 -7.85 14.80
N PRO A 37 16.23 -7.95 15.92
CA PRO A 37 16.49 -9.26 16.54
C PRO A 37 15.20 -10.05 16.76
N GLY A 38 15.16 -11.28 16.21
CA GLY A 38 13.99 -12.16 16.28
C GLY A 38 12.89 -11.88 15.24
N GLN A 39 13.01 -10.84 14.41
CA GLN A 39 12.09 -10.57 13.32
C GLN A 39 12.56 -11.20 12.01
N HIS A 40 12.12 -12.39 11.74
CA HIS A 40 12.46 -13.12 10.52
C HIS A 40 11.51 -12.73 9.39
N ILE A 41 12.05 -12.09 8.36
CA ILE A 41 11.27 -11.68 7.20
C ILE A 41 11.30 -12.76 6.14
N GLN A 42 10.14 -13.11 5.63
CA GLN A 42 9.95 -14.07 4.56
C GLN A 42 9.20 -13.48 3.39
N ARG A 43 9.55 -13.92 2.19
CA ARG A 43 8.89 -13.58 0.94
C ARG A 43 8.05 -14.76 0.48
N VAL A 44 6.78 -14.52 0.17
CA VAL A 44 5.88 -15.54 -0.38
C VAL A 44 6.41 -16.04 -1.73
N ARG A 45 6.54 -17.36 -1.87
CA ARG A 45 6.97 -18.02 -3.11
C ARG A 45 5.89 -18.86 -3.72
N ASN A 46 5.09 -19.54 -2.91
CA ASN A 46 3.97 -20.31 -3.40
C ASN A 46 2.79 -20.25 -2.42
N VAL A 47 1.57 -20.30 -2.96
CA VAL A 47 0.32 -20.31 -2.20
C VAL A 47 -0.56 -21.41 -2.74
N SER A 48 -1.01 -22.29 -1.85
CA SER A 48 -1.98 -23.34 -2.14
C SER A 48 -3.37 -22.90 -1.71
N PHE A 49 -4.36 -23.21 -2.54
CA PHE A 49 -5.76 -22.89 -2.27
C PHE A 49 -6.54 -24.19 -2.06
N PHE A 50 -7.22 -24.32 -0.94
CA PHE A 50 -8.02 -25.46 -0.57
C PHE A 50 -9.50 -25.08 -0.60
N CYS A 51 -10.27 -25.74 -1.46
CA CYS A 51 -11.72 -25.51 -1.53
C CYS A 51 -12.41 -26.04 -0.29
N LEU A 52 -13.13 -25.19 0.44
CA LEU A 52 -13.84 -25.56 1.67
C LEU A 52 -15.31 -25.97 1.41
N THR A 53 -15.88 -25.52 0.30
CA THR A 53 -17.28 -25.82 -0.06
C THR A 53 -17.47 -27.16 -0.72
N ARG A 54 -16.43 -27.69 -1.36
CA ARG A 54 -16.46 -28.95 -2.09
C ARG A 54 -15.21 -29.78 -1.79
N ARG A 55 -15.38 -31.10 -1.70
CA ARG A 55 -14.22 -32.01 -1.63
C ARG A 55 -13.75 -32.32 -3.05
N LEU A 56 -12.63 -31.78 -3.44
CA LEU A 56 -11.98 -32.13 -4.69
C LEU A 56 -11.14 -33.41 -4.50
N PRO A 57 -11.09 -34.30 -5.52
CA PRO A 57 -10.26 -35.51 -5.46
C PRO A 57 -8.78 -35.22 -5.14
N ASN A 58 -8.27 -34.07 -5.62
CA ASN A 58 -6.87 -33.66 -5.42
C ASN A 58 -6.59 -33.18 -3.98
N ASP A 59 -7.59 -32.65 -3.26
CA ASP A 59 -7.41 -32.21 -1.86
C ASP A 59 -7.13 -33.39 -0.93
N ILE A 60 -7.69 -34.57 -1.23
CA ILE A 60 -7.45 -35.80 -0.48
C ILE A 60 -6.04 -36.32 -0.77
N ALA A 61 -5.57 -36.25 -2.00
CA ALA A 61 -4.23 -36.67 -2.39
C ALA A 61 -3.14 -35.76 -1.79
N LEU A 62 -3.40 -34.44 -1.74
CA LEU A 62 -2.51 -33.46 -1.10
C LEU A 62 -2.44 -33.69 0.42
N ALA A 63 -3.60 -33.89 1.08
CA ALA A 63 -3.67 -34.16 2.53
C ALA A 63 -2.99 -35.48 2.92
N GLN A 64 -2.88 -36.43 1.98
CA GLN A 64 -2.20 -37.70 2.16
C GLN A 64 -0.72 -37.67 1.74
N GLY A 65 -0.20 -36.51 1.27
CA GLY A 65 1.19 -36.39 0.81
C GLY A 65 1.51 -37.19 -0.46
N MET A 66 0.49 -37.56 -1.25
CA MET A 66 0.62 -38.39 -2.45
C MET A 66 0.92 -37.61 -3.73
N VAL A 67 0.77 -36.26 -3.72
CA VAL A 67 1.00 -35.41 -4.91
C VAL A 67 1.70 -34.12 -4.47
N ASP A 68 2.76 -33.73 -5.17
CA ASP A 68 3.40 -32.44 -4.98
C ASP A 68 2.49 -31.31 -5.41
N ALA A 69 2.39 -30.26 -4.60
CA ALA A 69 1.55 -29.08 -4.86
C ALA A 69 1.88 -28.37 -6.20
N SER A 70 3.02 -28.69 -6.82
CA SER A 70 3.46 -28.15 -8.10
C SER A 70 2.79 -28.81 -9.33
N GLU A 71 2.22 -30.02 -9.19
CA GLU A 71 1.67 -30.77 -10.33
C GLU A 71 0.16 -30.50 -10.60
N THR A 72 -0.53 -29.85 -9.66
CA THR A 72 -1.99 -29.62 -9.75
C THR A 72 -2.39 -28.35 -10.55
N SER A 73 -1.46 -27.66 -11.20
CA SER A 73 -1.67 -26.30 -11.73
C SER A 73 -2.00 -26.17 -13.23
N SER A 74 -2.37 -27.23 -13.94
CA SER A 74 -2.56 -27.15 -15.41
C SER A 74 -4.01 -27.22 -15.90
N SER A 75 -5.03 -27.13 -15.03
CA SER A 75 -6.41 -27.02 -15.52
C SER A 75 -6.74 -25.56 -15.89
N THR A 76 -7.21 -25.34 -17.12
CA THR A 76 -7.69 -24.05 -17.65
C THR A 76 -8.87 -23.44 -16.88
N ASP A 77 -9.38 -24.13 -15.87
CA ASP A 77 -10.59 -23.82 -15.10
C ASP A 77 -10.31 -23.53 -13.60
N ASP A 78 -9.06 -23.19 -13.18
CA ASP A 78 -8.75 -22.87 -11.79
C ASP A 78 -9.17 -21.43 -11.45
N PRO A 79 -10.22 -21.21 -10.62
CA PRO A 79 -10.69 -19.87 -10.27
C PRO A 79 -9.71 -19.07 -9.42
N CYS A 80 -8.73 -19.74 -8.79
CA CYS A 80 -7.69 -19.12 -7.98
C CYS A 80 -6.41 -18.79 -8.77
N ALA A 81 -6.34 -19.15 -10.06
CA ALA A 81 -5.12 -19.00 -10.87
C ALA A 81 -4.60 -17.56 -10.91
N ALA A 82 -5.47 -16.57 -11.09
CA ALA A 82 -5.09 -15.16 -11.16
C ALA A 82 -4.53 -14.65 -9.82
N ILE A 83 -5.22 -14.92 -8.71
CA ILE A 83 -4.77 -14.50 -7.37
C ILE A 83 -3.50 -15.26 -6.95
N ARG A 84 -3.40 -16.55 -7.27
CA ARG A 84 -2.18 -17.34 -7.03
C ARG A 84 -1.00 -16.71 -7.78
N LYS A 85 -1.12 -16.46 -9.08
CA LYS A 85 -0.10 -15.81 -9.89
C LYS A 85 0.30 -14.45 -9.33
N TYR A 86 -0.68 -13.68 -8.85
CA TYR A 86 -0.42 -12.37 -8.26
C TYR A 86 0.35 -12.47 -6.93
N MET A 87 -0.07 -13.33 -6.02
CA MET A 87 0.58 -13.50 -4.71
C MET A 87 1.98 -14.11 -4.81
N THR A 88 2.22 -14.96 -5.82
CA THR A 88 3.53 -15.62 -6.03
C THR A 88 4.50 -14.81 -6.90
N ALA A 89 4.12 -13.60 -7.33
CA ALA A 89 4.97 -12.72 -8.14
C ALA A 89 6.22 -12.18 -7.40
N GLY A 90 6.40 -12.52 -6.11
CA GLY A 90 7.59 -12.18 -5.32
C GLY A 90 7.55 -10.80 -4.69
N SER A 91 6.38 -10.18 -4.60
CA SER A 91 6.18 -8.85 -4.00
C SER A 91 5.47 -8.87 -2.65
N PHE A 92 5.10 -10.04 -2.13
CA PHE A 92 4.45 -10.19 -0.85
C PHE A 92 5.41 -10.71 0.21
N TYR A 93 5.36 -10.07 1.39
CA TYR A 93 6.25 -10.36 2.51
C TYR A 93 5.45 -10.46 3.80
N PHE A 94 5.94 -11.29 4.72
CA PHE A 94 5.44 -11.40 6.09
C PHE A 94 6.61 -11.58 7.06
N SER A 95 6.35 -11.39 8.34
CA SER A 95 7.35 -11.60 9.37
C SER A 95 6.87 -12.62 10.40
N HIS A 96 7.82 -13.43 10.89
CA HIS A 96 7.66 -14.16 12.13
C HIS A 96 8.42 -13.43 13.24
N GLY A 97 7.86 -13.41 14.43
CA GLY A 97 8.45 -12.77 15.58
C GLY A 97 7.60 -11.62 16.14
N PRO A 98 8.13 -10.90 17.15
CA PRO A 98 7.35 -9.94 17.93
C PRO A 98 7.07 -8.60 17.21
N TYR A 99 7.67 -8.40 16.05
CA TYR A 99 7.56 -7.14 15.32
C TYR A 99 6.64 -7.27 14.11
N ASP A 100 5.66 -6.39 14.03
CA ASP A 100 4.75 -6.31 12.90
C ASP A 100 5.40 -5.60 11.70
N ILE A 101 5.43 -6.29 10.55
CA ILE A 101 6.01 -5.76 9.32
C ILE A 101 5.18 -4.63 8.69
N THR A 102 3.90 -4.49 9.05
CA THR A 102 3.04 -3.40 8.55
C THR A 102 3.38 -2.06 9.18
N GLN A 103 4.09 -2.06 10.32
CA GLN A 103 4.43 -0.87 11.09
C GLN A 103 5.88 -0.44 10.93
N ARG A 104 6.12 0.85 11.16
CA ARG A 104 7.47 1.42 11.24
C ARG A 104 8.16 0.99 12.52
N VAL A 105 9.48 0.88 12.47
CA VAL A 105 10.29 0.46 13.63
C VAL A 105 10.05 1.35 14.86
N GLN A 106 9.89 2.66 14.67
CA GLN A 106 9.66 3.58 15.80
C GLN A 106 8.29 3.43 16.50
N THR A 107 7.34 2.72 15.87
CA THR A 107 5.99 2.48 16.45
C THR A 107 5.88 1.12 17.09
N HIS A 108 6.87 0.24 16.91
CA HIS A 108 6.89 -1.08 17.52
C HIS A 108 6.74 -1.00 19.05
N GLY A 109 5.86 -1.82 19.60
CA GLY A 109 5.62 -1.90 21.03
C GLY A 109 4.76 -0.80 21.63
N THR A 110 4.33 0.21 20.85
CA THR A 110 3.41 1.25 21.35
C THR A 110 1.97 0.75 21.43
N THR A 111 1.59 -0.15 20.53
CA THR A 111 0.25 -0.74 20.51
C THR A 111 0.38 -2.21 20.07
N PRO A 112 0.57 -3.15 21.00
CA PRO A 112 0.69 -4.59 20.67
C PRO A 112 -0.57 -5.10 19.97
N GLY A 113 -0.38 -5.86 18.89
CA GLY A 113 -1.45 -6.55 18.18
C GLY A 113 -2.30 -5.68 17.24
N LEU A 114 -1.93 -4.42 17.02
CA LEU A 114 -2.62 -3.55 16.07
C LEU A 114 -1.79 -3.42 14.79
N PHE A 115 -2.22 -4.10 13.74
CA PHE A 115 -1.62 -3.98 12.40
C PHE A 115 -1.97 -2.64 11.77
N HIS A 116 -1.07 -2.11 10.92
CA HIS A 116 -1.36 -0.90 10.17
C HIS A 116 -2.27 -1.24 8.99
N ALA A 117 -3.56 -0.96 9.13
CA ALA A 117 -4.60 -1.37 8.16
C ALA A 117 -4.28 -0.97 6.72
N GLN A 118 -3.71 0.21 6.50
CA GLN A 118 -3.36 0.71 5.17
C GLN A 118 -2.35 -0.18 4.43
N PHE A 119 -1.46 -0.88 5.14
CA PHE A 119 -0.42 -1.71 4.55
C PHE A 119 -0.69 -3.20 4.66
N LEU A 120 -1.81 -3.58 5.26
CA LEU A 120 -2.23 -4.98 5.39
C LEU A 120 -2.99 -5.41 4.14
N TRP A 121 -2.39 -6.30 3.34
CA TRP A 121 -2.95 -6.68 2.05
C TRP A 121 -3.96 -7.83 2.10
N ASN A 122 -3.91 -8.64 3.13
CA ASN A 122 -4.85 -9.75 3.31
C ASN A 122 -5.90 -9.50 4.41
N ALA A 123 -6.17 -8.25 4.73
CA ALA A 123 -7.16 -7.89 5.76
C ALA A 123 -8.53 -8.53 5.51
N SER A 124 -9.04 -8.45 4.28
CA SER A 124 -10.32 -9.04 3.89
C SER A 124 -10.36 -10.56 4.04
N MET A 125 -9.23 -11.24 3.78
CA MET A 125 -9.12 -12.70 3.97
C MET A 125 -9.03 -13.08 5.45
N MET A 126 -8.44 -12.22 6.28
CA MET A 126 -8.25 -12.47 7.71
C MET A 126 -9.48 -12.13 8.56
N GLU A 127 -10.31 -11.18 8.14
CA GLU A 127 -11.48 -10.71 8.89
C GLU A 127 -12.42 -11.87 9.37
N PRO A 128 -12.81 -12.86 8.53
CA PRO A 128 -13.62 -13.99 8.98
C PRO A 128 -12.92 -14.83 10.02
N ILE A 129 -11.60 -15.04 9.86
CA ILE A 129 -10.78 -15.83 10.79
C ILE A 129 -10.65 -15.11 12.13
N GLU A 130 -10.31 -13.81 12.12
CA GLU A 130 -10.19 -12.98 13.33
C GLU A 130 -11.52 -12.90 14.09
N THR A 131 -12.63 -12.77 13.36
CA THR A 131 -13.96 -12.79 13.94
C THR A 131 -14.25 -14.12 14.62
N PHE A 132 -13.89 -15.25 14.01
CA PHE A 132 -14.02 -16.57 14.61
C PHE A 132 -13.11 -16.71 15.84
N VAL A 133 -11.81 -16.35 15.73
CA VAL A 133 -10.83 -16.43 16.83
C VAL A 133 -11.24 -15.57 18.02
N SER A 134 -11.84 -14.39 17.78
CA SER A 134 -12.31 -13.51 18.87
C SER A 134 -13.33 -14.18 19.79
N ARG A 135 -14.07 -15.19 19.29
CA ARG A 135 -15.10 -15.96 20.01
C ARG A 135 -14.56 -17.20 20.72
N LEU A 136 -13.27 -17.54 20.49
CA LEU A 136 -12.66 -18.69 21.13
C LEU A 136 -12.32 -18.43 22.60
N GLU A 137 -12.25 -19.51 23.38
CA GLU A 137 -11.74 -19.50 24.75
C GLU A 137 -10.26 -19.08 24.78
N ALA A 138 -9.84 -18.38 25.83
CA ALA A 138 -8.51 -17.78 25.94
C ALA A 138 -7.37 -18.75 25.65
N HIS A 139 -7.43 -19.98 26.18
CA HIS A 139 -6.37 -20.99 25.97
C HIS A 139 -6.24 -21.46 24.52
N ARG A 140 -7.36 -21.49 23.76
CA ARG A 140 -7.35 -21.84 22.33
C ARG A 140 -6.84 -20.70 21.47
N LYS A 141 -7.18 -19.47 21.85
CA LYS A 141 -6.67 -18.27 21.21
C LYS A 141 -5.16 -18.18 21.37
N GLU A 142 -4.67 -18.36 22.60
CA GLU A 142 -3.24 -18.36 22.90
C GLU A 142 -2.47 -19.45 22.11
N ALA A 143 -3.03 -20.65 21.99
CA ALA A 143 -2.43 -21.72 21.18
C ALA A 143 -2.30 -21.33 19.71
N LEU A 144 -3.32 -20.71 19.11
CA LEU A 144 -3.27 -20.24 17.71
C LEU A 144 -2.28 -19.09 17.51
N GLU A 145 -2.14 -18.20 18.49
CA GLU A 145 -1.19 -17.09 18.46
C GLU A 145 0.26 -17.59 18.60
N CYS A 146 0.52 -18.56 19.50
CA CYS A 146 1.85 -19.14 19.70
C CYS A 146 2.39 -19.89 18.48
N ASP A 147 1.52 -20.56 17.73
CA ASP A 147 1.92 -21.36 16.57
C ASP A 147 2.06 -20.53 15.27
N HIS A 148 1.82 -19.22 15.32
CA HIS A 148 1.92 -18.31 14.18
C HIS A 148 1.17 -18.78 12.92
N PHE A 149 -0.01 -19.37 13.11
CA PHE A 149 -0.82 -19.88 12.01
C PHE A 149 -1.31 -18.77 11.06
N PHE A 150 -1.51 -17.58 11.60
CA PHE A 150 -2.04 -16.47 10.84
C PHE A 150 -0.91 -15.58 10.36
N LEU A 151 -0.87 -15.39 9.04
CA LEU A 151 0.12 -14.54 8.39
C LEU A 151 -0.50 -13.23 7.95
N TYR A 152 0.11 -12.13 8.35
CA TYR A 152 -0.25 -10.79 7.91
C TYR A 152 0.77 -10.33 6.89
N VAL A 153 0.31 -10.04 5.68
CA VAL A 153 1.19 -9.78 4.54
C VAL A 153 1.14 -8.33 4.09
N ILE A 154 2.32 -7.80 3.79
CA ILE A 154 2.48 -6.54 3.05
C ILE A 154 2.79 -6.84 1.60
N GLN A 155 2.45 -5.91 0.70
CA GLN A 155 2.99 -5.87 -0.64
C GLN A 155 4.02 -4.75 -0.76
N GLY A 156 5.13 -5.00 -1.47
CA GLY A 156 6.15 -4.00 -1.70
C GLY A 156 7.53 -4.62 -1.91
N TYR A 157 8.50 -4.12 -1.14
CA TYR A 157 9.88 -4.61 -1.16
C TYR A 157 10.45 -4.70 0.23
N VAL A 158 11.13 -5.79 0.53
CA VAL A 158 12.01 -5.91 1.69
C VAL A 158 13.36 -6.43 1.23
N GLY A 159 14.40 -5.71 1.57
CA GLY A 159 15.78 -6.15 1.38
C GLY A 159 16.60 -5.90 2.63
N VAL A 160 17.44 -6.86 2.97
CA VAL A 160 18.35 -6.79 4.14
C VAL A 160 19.74 -7.16 3.68
N GLN A 161 20.72 -6.36 4.07
CA GLN A 161 22.14 -6.66 3.86
C GLN A 161 22.90 -6.59 5.18
N THR A 162 23.61 -7.67 5.51
CA THR A 162 24.52 -7.70 6.64
C THR A 162 25.89 -7.17 6.19
N ILE A 163 26.40 -6.18 6.90
CA ILE A 163 27.66 -5.52 6.65
C ILE A 163 28.64 -6.04 7.71
N PRO A 164 29.65 -6.82 7.31
CA PRO A 164 30.65 -7.31 8.24
C PRO A 164 31.51 -6.16 8.75
N SER A 165 31.51 -5.98 10.05
CA SER A 165 32.34 -5.02 10.79
C SER A 165 32.57 -5.58 12.19
N VAL A 166 33.39 -4.92 13.04
CA VAL A 166 33.61 -5.34 14.43
C VAL A 166 32.28 -5.41 15.20
N ILE A 167 31.36 -4.47 14.91
CA ILE A 167 29.96 -4.57 15.31
C ILE A 167 29.16 -4.87 14.04
N PRO A 168 28.64 -6.11 13.87
CA PRO A 168 27.85 -6.44 12.69
C PRO A 168 26.68 -5.49 12.54
N CYS A 169 26.59 -4.84 11.37
CA CYS A 169 25.51 -3.95 11.05
C CYS A 169 24.58 -4.60 10.02
N ARG A 170 23.28 -4.40 10.19
CA ARG A 170 22.27 -4.77 9.20
C ARG A 170 21.64 -3.50 8.63
N LEU A 171 21.70 -3.35 7.32
CA LEU A 171 21.01 -2.30 6.60
C LEU A 171 19.84 -2.89 5.85
N ALA A 172 18.65 -2.33 6.05
CA ALA A 172 17.44 -2.77 5.41
C ALA A 172 16.70 -1.61 4.73
N VAL A 173 15.98 -1.93 3.66
CA VAL A 173 14.97 -1.05 3.04
C VAL A 173 13.66 -1.82 2.99
N VAL A 174 12.62 -1.22 3.56
CA VAL A 174 11.27 -1.76 3.61
C VAL A 174 10.33 -0.79 2.92
N SER A 175 9.74 -1.19 1.80
CA SER A 175 8.67 -0.44 1.16
C SER A 175 7.34 -1.17 1.34
N ARG A 176 6.35 -0.45 1.86
CA ARG A 176 4.99 -0.93 2.10
C ARG A 176 4.05 -0.21 1.16
N LEU A 177 3.47 -0.94 0.21
CA LEU A 177 2.47 -0.42 -0.71
C LEU A 177 1.11 -0.38 0.00
N SER A 178 0.39 0.73 -0.12
CA SER A 178 -0.97 0.84 0.41
C SER A 178 -1.92 -0.14 -0.27
N SER A 179 -2.73 -0.83 0.51
CA SER A 179 -3.86 -1.63 0.03
C SER A 179 -5.07 -0.77 -0.35
N SER A 180 -5.18 0.43 0.27
CA SER A 180 -6.21 1.40 -0.09
C SER A 180 -5.92 2.02 -1.45
N ARG A 181 -6.92 2.10 -2.32
CA ARG A 181 -6.81 2.57 -3.71
C ARG A 181 -5.69 1.87 -4.50
N ALA A 182 -5.51 0.59 -4.24
CA ALA A 182 -4.60 -0.24 -4.99
C ALA A 182 -5.13 -0.52 -6.39
N GLY A 183 -4.24 -0.54 -7.38
CA GLY A 183 -4.63 -0.82 -8.76
C GLY A 183 -3.46 -0.77 -9.71
N THR A 184 -3.73 -1.18 -10.95
CA THR A 184 -2.75 -1.10 -12.02
C THR A 184 -2.54 0.36 -12.44
N ARG A 185 -1.43 0.61 -13.12
CA ARG A 185 -0.93 1.96 -13.44
C ARG A 185 -1.97 2.90 -14.08
N PHE A 186 -2.86 2.37 -14.93
CA PHE A 186 -3.85 3.18 -15.61
C PHE A 186 -5.20 3.23 -14.90
N ASN A 187 -5.50 2.26 -14.03
CA ASN A 187 -6.76 2.18 -13.30
C ASN A 187 -6.76 2.99 -12.01
N ALA A 188 -5.57 3.16 -11.39
CA ALA A 188 -5.47 3.90 -10.13
C ALA A 188 -4.60 5.16 -10.29
N ARG A 189 -5.23 6.34 -10.28
CA ARG A 189 -4.60 7.66 -10.30
C ARG A 189 -5.27 8.59 -9.29
N GLY A 190 -4.54 9.61 -8.86
CA GLY A 190 -5.07 10.62 -7.94
C GLY A 190 -5.48 10.07 -6.58
N ILE A 191 -6.57 10.60 -6.04
CA ILE A 191 -7.17 10.18 -4.76
C ILE A 191 -8.61 9.72 -4.95
N ASP A 192 -9.14 9.02 -3.93
CA ASP A 192 -10.57 8.76 -3.75
C ASP A 192 -11.21 9.76 -2.76
N ASP A 193 -12.48 9.54 -2.45
CA ASP A 193 -13.24 10.43 -1.55
C ASP A 193 -12.78 10.31 -0.10
N GLU A 194 -12.23 9.17 0.30
CA GLU A 194 -11.65 8.91 1.60
C GLU A 194 -10.24 9.52 1.75
N GLY A 195 -9.65 10.05 0.66
CA GLY A 195 -8.32 10.64 0.65
C GLY A 195 -7.19 9.64 0.42
N ASN A 196 -7.48 8.40 0.03
CA ASN A 196 -6.45 7.44 -0.29
C ASN A 196 -5.80 7.79 -1.63
N ALA A 197 -4.48 7.95 -1.64
CA ALA A 197 -3.74 8.23 -2.87
C ALA A 197 -3.34 6.93 -3.57
N ALA A 198 -3.54 6.89 -4.89
CA ALA A 198 -3.07 5.78 -5.71
C ALA A 198 -1.54 5.65 -5.66
N ASN A 199 -1.03 4.43 -5.76
CA ASN A 199 0.40 4.12 -5.71
C ASN A 199 1.10 4.72 -4.46
N PHE A 200 0.40 4.78 -3.35
CA PHE A 200 0.97 5.25 -2.10
C PHE A 200 1.89 4.18 -1.53
N VAL A 201 3.12 4.58 -1.22
CA VAL A 201 4.15 3.70 -0.65
C VAL A 201 4.83 4.43 0.49
N GLU A 202 4.92 3.76 1.63
CA GLU A 202 5.82 4.13 2.72
C GLU A 202 7.13 3.36 2.57
N THR A 203 8.25 4.07 2.52
CA THR A 203 9.58 3.45 2.44
C THR A 203 10.39 3.82 3.67
N GLU A 204 10.86 2.81 4.38
CA GLU A 204 11.69 2.95 5.58
C GLU A 204 13.09 2.38 5.32
N THR A 205 14.13 3.17 5.61
CA THR A 205 15.52 2.72 5.66
C THR A 205 15.90 2.49 7.11
N VAL A 206 16.34 1.29 7.44
CA VAL A 206 16.68 0.89 8.80
C VAL A 206 18.13 0.43 8.86
N LEU A 207 18.90 0.97 9.81
CA LEU A 207 20.23 0.47 10.16
C LEU A 207 20.19 -0.04 11.59
N VAL A 208 20.54 -1.31 11.77
CA VAL A 208 20.64 -1.96 13.09
C VAL A 208 22.10 -2.28 13.34
N ALA A 209 22.62 -1.82 14.46
CA ALA A 209 23.96 -2.11 14.92
C ALA A 209 23.92 -2.37 16.42
N ASP A 210 24.03 -3.63 16.80
CA ASP A 210 23.83 -4.08 18.18
C ASP A 210 22.47 -3.57 18.72
N ASP A 211 22.46 -2.82 19.82
CA ASP A 211 21.26 -2.26 20.45
C ASP A 211 20.77 -0.93 19.84
N VAL A 212 21.48 -0.41 18.85
CA VAL A 212 21.16 0.89 18.21
C VAL A 212 20.40 0.65 16.92
N VAL A 213 19.28 1.35 16.78
CA VAL A 213 18.49 1.33 15.56
C VAL A 213 18.27 2.74 15.05
N PHE A 214 18.74 3.00 13.84
CA PHE A 214 18.38 4.16 13.03
C PHE A 214 17.23 3.77 12.11
N ALA A 215 16.21 4.61 12.00
CA ALA A 215 15.13 4.43 11.03
C ALA A 215 14.75 5.78 10.39
N PHE A 216 14.58 5.77 9.09
CA PHE A 216 14.19 6.95 8.31
C PHE A 216 13.11 6.61 7.31
N THR A 217 11.95 7.25 7.44
CA THR A 217 10.73 7.01 6.68
C THR A 217 10.46 8.12 5.69
N GLN A 218 10.04 7.78 4.50
CA GLN A 218 9.57 8.66 3.43
C GLN A 218 8.30 8.08 2.82
N VAL A 219 7.46 8.93 2.20
CA VAL A 219 6.26 8.48 1.51
C VAL A 219 6.18 9.04 0.11
N ARG A 220 5.69 8.23 -0.81
CA ARG A 220 5.38 8.61 -2.18
C ARG A 220 3.96 8.24 -2.54
N GLY A 221 3.42 8.86 -3.56
CA GLY A 221 2.09 8.55 -4.08
C GLY A 221 1.70 9.47 -5.21
N SER A 222 0.62 9.15 -5.87
CA SER A 222 0.03 9.99 -6.90
C SER A 222 -0.26 11.39 -6.37
N VAL A 223 -0.27 12.38 -7.22
CA VAL A 223 -0.67 13.74 -6.85
C VAL A 223 -2.08 13.69 -6.29
N PRO A 224 -2.32 14.21 -5.06
CA PRO A 224 -3.57 14.01 -4.34
C PRO A 224 -4.67 14.97 -4.78
N VAL A 225 -5.04 14.88 -6.05
CA VAL A 225 -6.21 15.53 -6.67
C VAL A 225 -6.97 14.48 -7.47
N PHE A 226 -8.21 14.73 -7.82
CA PHE A 226 -8.99 13.83 -8.68
C PHE A 226 -8.59 14.04 -10.13
N TRP A 227 -7.85 13.08 -10.69
CA TRP A 227 -7.39 13.13 -12.07
C TRP A 227 -7.27 11.75 -12.69
N GLU A 228 -7.39 11.71 -14.00
CA GLU A 228 -7.28 10.51 -14.81
C GLU A 228 -6.32 10.73 -15.97
N GLN A 229 -5.77 9.63 -16.45
CA GLN A 229 -4.95 9.61 -17.65
C GLN A 229 -5.77 9.00 -18.78
N GLN A 230 -6.09 9.79 -19.79
CA GLN A 230 -6.82 9.32 -20.96
C GLN A 230 -5.86 8.94 -22.08
N GLY A 231 -6.19 7.86 -22.81
CA GLY A 231 -5.53 7.41 -24.02
C GLY A 231 -4.79 6.08 -23.86
N LEU A 232 -5.11 5.15 -24.76
CA LEU A 232 -4.49 3.82 -24.87
C LEU A 232 -3.04 3.85 -25.39
N GLN A 233 -2.50 5.03 -25.73
CA GLN A 233 -1.20 5.10 -26.41
C GLN A 233 -0.25 6.09 -25.74
N ALA A 234 0.99 5.64 -25.57
CA ALA A 234 2.12 6.41 -25.06
C ALA A 234 2.42 7.72 -25.84
N LEU A 235 1.81 7.93 -26.98
CA LEU A 235 2.07 9.07 -27.88
C LEU A 235 1.15 10.28 -27.67
N ASN A 236 0.01 10.13 -26.96
CA ASN A 236 -0.93 11.23 -26.70
C ASN A 236 -1.52 11.12 -25.29
N THR A 237 -0.67 11.18 -24.28
CA THR A 237 -1.10 11.19 -22.88
C THR A 237 -1.81 12.50 -22.57
N ARG A 238 -3.12 12.46 -22.38
CA ARG A 238 -3.89 13.59 -21.86
C ARG A 238 -4.21 13.35 -20.39
N ILE A 239 -3.97 14.37 -19.57
CA ILE A 239 -4.45 14.39 -18.18
C ILE A 239 -5.78 15.13 -18.17
N GLN A 240 -6.73 14.57 -17.47
CA GLN A 240 -7.98 15.22 -17.16
C GLN A 240 -8.11 15.36 -15.65
N ILE A 241 -8.31 16.60 -15.17
CA ILE A 241 -8.78 16.84 -13.80
C ILE A 241 -10.29 16.57 -13.83
N THR A 242 -10.72 15.54 -13.06
CA THR A 242 -12.08 15.02 -13.13
C THR A 242 -13.07 15.77 -12.25
N ARG A 243 -12.57 16.54 -11.26
CA ARG A 243 -13.42 17.33 -10.35
C ARG A 243 -12.94 18.76 -10.24
N THR A 244 -13.87 19.68 -10.02
CA THR A 244 -13.56 21.09 -9.73
C THR A 244 -12.76 21.22 -8.42
N GLY A 245 -12.03 22.31 -8.26
CA GLY A 245 -11.24 22.53 -7.03
C GLY A 245 -12.08 22.44 -5.74
N ALA A 246 -13.30 22.97 -5.75
CA ALA A 246 -14.20 22.90 -4.59
C ALA A 246 -14.68 21.48 -4.30
N ALA A 247 -14.99 20.68 -5.33
CA ALA A 247 -15.45 19.31 -5.18
C ALA A 247 -14.33 18.32 -4.82
N SER A 248 -13.08 18.65 -5.14
CA SER A 248 -11.93 17.79 -4.83
C SER A 248 -11.27 18.14 -3.48
N LEU A 249 -11.57 19.30 -2.90
CA LEU A 249 -10.96 19.76 -1.65
C LEU A 249 -11.21 18.83 -0.46
N PRO A 250 -12.40 18.27 -0.21
CA PRO A 250 -12.61 17.37 0.92
C PRO A 250 -11.72 16.13 0.88
N GLY A 251 -11.60 15.43 -0.26
CA GLY A 251 -10.72 14.27 -0.41
C GLY A 251 -9.24 14.66 -0.23
N PHE A 252 -8.83 15.83 -0.75
CA PHE A 252 -7.49 16.36 -0.52
C PHE A 252 -7.21 16.63 0.97
N LEU A 253 -8.15 17.23 1.69
CA LEU A 253 -8.02 17.49 3.12
C LEU A 253 -7.92 16.17 3.91
N SER A 254 -8.77 15.20 3.59
CA SER A 254 -8.70 13.86 4.18
C SER A 254 -7.32 13.23 3.99
N HIS A 255 -6.74 13.30 2.78
CA HIS A 255 -5.40 12.81 2.51
C HIS A 255 -4.33 13.50 3.37
N MET A 256 -4.39 14.82 3.46
CA MET A 256 -3.41 15.59 4.22
C MET A 256 -3.57 15.37 5.73
N ASP A 257 -4.79 15.26 6.23
CA ASP A 257 -5.05 14.97 7.64
C ASP A 257 -4.52 13.59 8.04
N GLN A 258 -4.71 12.55 7.21
CA GLN A 258 -4.08 11.24 7.41
C GLN A 258 -2.55 11.35 7.52
N LEU A 259 -1.92 12.15 6.67
CA LEU A 259 -0.47 12.36 6.73
C LEU A 259 -0.05 13.12 7.98
N PHE A 260 -0.81 14.12 8.44
CA PHE A 260 -0.49 14.86 9.67
C PHE A 260 -0.70 14.00 10.92
N ASP A 261 -1.72 13.19 10.97
CA ASP A 261 -1.98 12.26 12.06
C ASP A 261 -0.84 11.25 12.21
N GLU A 262 -0.37 10.72 11.09
CA GLU A 262 0.67 9.70 11.06
C GLU A 262 2.08 10.26 11.22
N TYR A 263 2.40 11.36 10.54
CA TYR A 263 3.77 11.90 10.47
C TYR A 263 3.94 13.27 11.09
N ARG A 264 2.88 13.93 11.51
CA ARG A 264 2.78 15.26 12.13
C ARG A 264 3.16 16.43 11.22
N ARG A 265 4.25 16.39 10.49
CA ARG A 265 4.72 17.43 9.56
C ARG A 265 4.98 16.84 8.20
N VAL A 266 4.61 17.57 7.15
CA VAL A 266 4.75 17.10 5.78
C VAL A 266 5.53 18.09 4.93
N PHE A 267 6.63 17.63 4.33
CA PHE A 267 7.32 18.37 3.30
C PHE A 267 6.99 17.75 1.94
N VAL A 268 6.16 18.44 1.18
CA VAL A 268 5.80 18.03 -0.18
C VAL A 268 6.94 18.39 -1.12
N LEU A 269 7.56 17.37 -1.70
CA LEU A 269 8.57 17.51 -2.74
C LEU A 269 7.96 17.04 -4.06
N ASP A 270 7.58 17.98 -4.90
CA ASP A 270 6.87 17.73 -6.14
C ASP A 270 7.85 17.63 -7.31
N LEU A 271 7.98 16.44 -7.91
CA LEU A 271 8.91 16.16 -9.00
C LEU A 271 8.31 16.40 -10.40
N LEU A 272 7.12 17.00 -10.46
CA LEU A 272 6.49 17.34 -11.73
C LEU A 272 7.27 18.44 -12.45
N GLY A 273 7.36 18.30 -13.78
CA GLY A 273 7.93 19.29 -14.65
C GLY A 273 7.06 20.55 -14.77
N THR A 274 7.69 21.62 -15.20
CA THR A 274 7.04 22.94 -15.40
C THR A 274 6.44 23.11 -16.81
N ARG A 275 6.38 22.04 -17.61
CA ARG A 275 5.92 22.06 -19.00
C ARG A 275 4.77 21.11 -19.23
N ASP A 276 3.91 21.47 -20.18
CA ASP A 276 2.84 20.64 -20.72
C ASP A 276 1.83 20.09 -19.70
N VAL A 277 1.54 18.83 -19.80
CA VAL A 277 0.49 18.11 -19.07
C VAL A 277 0.77 18.08 -17.56
N GLU A 278 2.05 17.97 -17.14
CA GLU A 278 2.45 17.94 -15.73
C GLU A 278 2.18 19.28 -15.02
N THR A 279 2.23 20.40 -15.77
CA THR A 279 1.94 21.76 -15.22
C THR A 279 0.50 21.89 -14.72
N THR A 280 -0.47 21.36 -15.48
CA THR A 280 -1.89 21.43 -15.08
C THR A 280 -2.11 20.70 -13.75
N LEU A 281 -1.49 19.53 -13.58
CA LEU A 281 -1.57 18.73 -12.37
C LEU A 281 -0.89 19.42 -11.17
N ALA A 282 0.31 19.98 -11.39
CA ALA A 282 1.04 20.73 -10.37
C ALA A 282 0.26 21.98 -9.91
N GLN A 283 -0.36 22.71 -10.84
CA GLN A 283 -1.19 23.88 -10.52
C GLN A 283 -2.42 23.51 -9.69
N ALA A 284 -3.13 22.44 -10.04
CA ALA A 284 -4.27 21.94 -9.27
C ALA A 284 -3.84 21.55 -7.85
N TYR A 285 -2.70 20.89 -7.71
CA TYR A 285 -2.15 20.53 -6.40
C TYR A 285 -1.81 21.76 -5.55
N VAL A 286 -1.09 22.73 -6.12
CA VAL A 286 -0.74 23.98 -5.41
C VAL A 286 -1.99 24.76 -4.99
N GLN A 287 -3.03 24.77 -5.82
CA GLN A 287 -4.29 25.42 -5.48
C GLN A 287 -4.92 24.83 -4.19
N HIS A 288 -4.90 23.50 -4.04
CA HIS A 288 -5.39 22.83 -2.83
C HIS A 288 -4.48 23.06 -1.63
N LEU A 289 -3.15 23.01 -1.82
CA LEU A 289 -2.19 23.29 -0.75
C LEU A 289 -2.35 24.68 -0.15
N ARG A 290 -2.73 25.69 -0.96
CA ARG A 290 -2.99 27.05 -0.46
C ARG A 290 -4.10 27.11 0.59
N ALA A 291 -5.06 26.17 0.54
CA ALA A 291 -6.15 26.13 1.52
C ALA A 291 -5.69 25.73 2.93
N ILE A 292 -4.53 25.07 3.05
CA ILE A 292 -4.02 24.55 4.34
C ILE A 292 -2.67 25.17 4.76
N TYR A 293 -2.04 25.96 3.90
CA TYR A 293 -0.66 26.41 4.07
C TYR A 293 -0.42 27.20 5.36
N ASP A 294 -1.37 28.03 5.75
CA ASP A 294 -1.26 28.88 6.95
C ASP A 294 -1.77 28.18 8.23
N THR A 295 -2.47 27.06 8.09
CA THR A 295 -3.15 26.40 9.21
C THR A 295 -2.54 25.05 9.58
N ARG A 296 -1.75 24.45 8.70
CA ARG A 296 -1.18 23.12 8.88
C ARG A 296 0.34 23.11 8.69
N PRO A 297 1.07 22.21 9.35
CA PRO A 297 2.52 22.10 9.28
C PRO A 297 3.01 21.47 7.97
N VAL A 298 2.70 22.11 6.84
CA VAL A 298 3.08 21.67 5.50
C VAL A 298 4.06 22.66 4.86
N LYS A 299 5.03 22.13 4.12
CA LYS A 299 5.87 22.88 3.19
C LYS A 299 5.76 22.25 1.81
N TYR A 300 5.85 23.10 0.79
CA TYR A 300 5.84 22.65 -0.60
C TYR A 300 7.05 23.19 -1.35
N HIS A 301 7.66 22.32 -2.15
CA HIS A 301 8.69 22.69 -3.10
C HIS A 301 8.49 21.95 -4.41
N ASN A 302 8.36 22.69 -5.51
CA ASN A 302 8.41 22.09 -6.83
C ASN A 302 9.88 21.90 -7.23
N PHE A 303 10.24 20.66 -7.45
CA PHE A 303 11.56 20.23 -7.88
C PHE A 303 11.46 19.62 -9.28
N ASP A 304 11.52 20.48 -10.30
CA ASP A 304 11.53 19.99 -11.70
C ASP A 304 12.75 19.11 -11.95
N PHE A 305 12.57 17.81 -11.72
CA PHE A 305 13.64 16.81 -11.84
C PHE A 305 14.31 16.84 -13.22
N HIS A 306 13.52 16.97 -14.28
CA HIS A 306 14.05 16.99 -15.65
C HIS A 306 14.77 18.29 -15.96
N GLY A 307 14.21 19.42 -15.54
CA GLY A 307 14.81 20.73 -15.70
C GLY A 307 16.16 20.82 -14.98
N VAL A 308 16.19 20.43 -13.69
CA VAL A 308 17.42 20.40 -12.88
C VAL A 308 18.46 19.45 -13.47
N SER A 309 18.06 18.23 -13.81
CA SER A 309 18.97 17.25 -14.42
C SER A 309 19.58 17.75 -15.73
N LYS A 310 18.80 18.43 -16.57
CA LYS A 310 19.29 18.99 -17.83
C LYS A 310 20.20 20.19 -17.62
N ALA A 311 19.86 21.09 -16.69
CA ALA A 311 20.60 22.33 -16.44
C ALA A 311 21.95 22.09 -15.71
N MET A 312 21.99 21.10 -14.81
CA MET A 312 23.11 20.90 -13.89
C MET A 312 23.95 19.64 -14.19
N GLY A 313 23.90 19.13 -15.42
CA GLY A 313 24.79 18.05 -15.86
C GLY A 313 24.38 16.64 -15.46
N GLY A 314 23.08 16.39 -15.26
CA GLY A 314 22.53 15.06 -14.99
C GLY A 314 22.18 14.83 -13.53
N ILE A 315 22.22 13.57 -13.10
CA ILE A 315 21.74 13.17 -11.77
C ILE A 315 22.65 13.71 -10.64
N GLU A 316 23.93 13.95 -10.88
CA GLU A 316 24.81 14.63 -9.91
C GLU A 316 24.34 16.07 -9.62
N GLY A 317 23.84 16.77 -10.64
CA GLY A 317 23.21 18.07 -10.45
C GLY A 317 21.92 18.00 -9.62
N VAL A 318 21.11 16.97 -9.83
CA VAL A 318 19.94 16.69 -8.99
C VAL A 318 20.36 16.51 -7.53
N LYS A 319 21.39 15.73 -7.26
CA LYS A 319 21.93 15.53 -5.91
C LYS A 319 22.40 16.84 -5.28
N THR A 320 23.17 17.65 -6.01
CA THR A 320 23.66 18.96 -5.53
C THR A 320 22.49 19.88 -5.13
N GLU A 321 21.45 19.92 -5.94
CA GLU A 321 20.29 20.76 -5.64
C GLU A 321 19.46 20.21 -4.48
N LEU A 322 19.31 18.88 -4.34
CA LEU A 322 18.69 18.27 -3.17
C LEU A 322 19.48 18.54 -1.90
N ASP A 323 20.83 18.45 -1.94
CA ASP A 323 21.67 18.78 -0.79
C ASP A 323 21.53 20.28 -0.41
N ARG A 324 21.30 21.17 -1.38
CA ARG A 324 21.01 22.60 -1.14
C ARG A 324 19.66 22.83 -0.46
N LEU A 325 18.63 22.12 -0.90
CA LEU A 325 17.30 22.17 -0.32
C LEU A 325 17.26 21.55 1.09
N ASN A 326 18.05 20.53 1.29
CA ASN A 326 18.16 19.82 2.57
C ASN A 326 19.09 20.59 3.54
N ASN A 327 18.84 21.90 3.69
CA ASN A 327 19.59 22.73 4.63
C ASN A 327 19.28 22.34 6.09
N VAL A 328 20.11 22.81 7.03
CA VAL A 328 20.06 22.45 8.45
C VAL A 328 18.66 22.60 9.06
N GLN A 329 17.90 23.62 8.67
CA GLN A 329 16.55 23.85 9.20
C GLN A 329 15.54 22.85 8.67
N THR A 330 15.58 22.53 7.38
CA THR A 330 14.73 21.52 6.76
C THR A 330 15.06 20.14 7.29
N GLN A 331 16.34 19.82 7.45
CA GLN A 331 16.79 18.55 8.05
C GLN A 331 16.22 18.35 9.44
N ARG A 332 16.30 19.34 10.32
CA ARG A 332 15.81 19.23 11.69
C ARG A 332 14.29 19.07 11.79
N GLN A 333 13.55 19.64 10.87
CA GLN A 333 12.08 19.64 10.92
C GLN A 333 11.42 18.47 10.20
N TYR A 334 11.96 18.06 9.05
CA TYR A 334 11.30 17.11 8.13
C TYR A 334 12.16 15.90 7.77
N ASN A 335 13.46 15.99 7.99
CA ASN A 335 14.41 14.93 7.65
C ASN A 335 15.08 14.34 8.90
N ARG A 336 14.46 14.48 10.06
CA ARG A 336 14.98 13.87 11.28
C ARG A 336 14.63 12.39 11.26
N TYR A 337 15.63 11.55 11.46
CA TYR A 337 15.47 10.10 11.62
C TYR A 337 14.93 9.75 13.01
N ALA A 338 14.41 8.54 13.15
CA ALA A 338 14.14 7.95 14.44
C ALA A 338 15.39 7.22 14.95
N LEU A 339 15.62 7.29 16.27
CA LEU A 339 16.71 6.59 16.94
C LEU A 339 16.16 5.78 18.10
N LEU A 340 16.47 4.48 18.10
CA LEU A 340 16.14 3.58 19.20
C LEU A 340 17.43 3.05 19.83
N TYR A 341 17.38 2.80 21.13
CA TYR A 341 18.45 2.19 21.89
C TYR A 341 17.87 1.21 22.92
N HIS A 342 18.34 -0.04 22.92
CA HIS A 342 17.77 -1.13 23.72
C HIS A 342 16.23 -1.23 23.58
N GLY A 343 15.72 -1.10 22.37
CA GLY A 343 14.29 -1.15 22.06
C GLY A 343 13.49 0.10 22.49
N LYS A 344 14.11 1.09 23.14
CA LYS A 344 13.45 2.33 23.55
C LYS A 344 13.69 3.43 22.53
N VAL A 345 12.65 4.14 22.16
CA VAL A 345 12.73 5.27 21.24
C VAL A 345 13.35 6.47 21.95
N LEU A 346 14.57 6.84 21.56
CA LEU A 346 15.27 8.04 22.05
C LEU A 346 14.85 9.29 21.28
N GLU A 347 14.72 9.15 19.97
CA GLU A 347 14.28 10.22 19.08
C GLU A 347 13.22 9.69 18.12
N ARG A 348 12.16 10.47 17.91
CA ARG A 348 11.10 10.14 16.94
C ARG A 348 11.28 10.97 15.68
N GLN A 349 11.05 10.34 14.55
CA GLN A 349 10.83 11.07 13.33
C GLN A 349 9.44 11.72 13.38
N THR A 350 9.40 13.06 13.37
CA THR A 350 8.16 13.86 13.47
C THR A 350 7.87 14.70 12.23
N GLY A 351 8.47 14.31 11.11
CA GLY A 351 8.23 14.93 9.82
C GLY A 351 8.56 13.94 8.72
N VAL A 352 7.88 14.06 7.59
CA VAL A 352 8.05 13.16 6.45
C VAL A 352 8.17 13.94 5.14
N PHE A 353 9.02 13.46 4.23
CA PHE A 353 8.97 13.86 2.83
C PHE A 353 7.84 13.10 2.12
N ARG A 354 6.91 13.86 1.56
CA ARG A 354 5.87 13.33 0.69
C ARG A 354 6.24 13.67 -0.76
N ILE A 355 6.70 12.65 -1.48
CA ILE A 355 7.25 12.81 -2.82
C ILE A 355 6.21 12.36 -3.85
N ASN A 356 5.97 13.19 -4.83
CA ASN A 356 5.07 12.86 -5.93
C ASN A 356 5.73 13.17 -7.28
N CYS A 357 5.39 12.36 -8.25
CA CYS A 357 5.65 12.61 -9.65
C CYS A 357 4.50 12.01 -10.47
N PHE A 358 4.57 12.10 -11.78
CA PHE A 358 3.55 11.58 -12.67
C PHE A 358 3.25 10.08 -12.44
N ASP A 359 4.29 9.24 -12.44
CA ASP A 359 4.18 7.79 -12.26
C ASP A 359 4.65 7.29 -10.88
N CYS A 360 5.29 8.13 -10.10
CA CYS A 360 5.87 7.80 -8.78
C CYS A 360 6.79 6.57 -8.76
N LEU A 361 7.55 6.33 -9.83
CA LEU A 361 8.44 5.18 -9.96
C LEU A 361 9.92 5.59 -10.01
N ASP A 362 10.48 5.75 -11.21
CA ASP A 362 11.94 5.90 -11.40
C ASP A 362 12.52 7.19 -10.79
N ARG A 363 11.91 8.35 -11.10
CA ARG A 363 12.35 9.66 -10.56
C ARG A 363 12.27 9.69 -9.03
N THR A 364 11.15 9.23 -8.52
CA THR A 364 10.87 9.21 -7.08
C THR A 364 11.86 8.32 -6.35
N ASN A 365 12.14 7.12 -6.85
CA ASN A 365 13.09 6.20 -6.20
C ASN A 365 14.51 6.78 -6.12
N VAL A 366 14.95 7.50 -7.15
CA VAL A 366 16.25 8.19 -7.15
C VAL A 366 16.30 9.27 -6.07
N VAL A 367 15.27 10.10 -5.98
CA VAL A 367 15.19 11.20 -5.01
C VAL A 367 15.10 10.67 -3.58
N GLU A 368 14.23 9.68 -3.33
CA GLU A 368 14.11 9.05 -2.01
C GLU A 368 15.43 8.39 -1.56
N GLY A 369 16.11 7.68 -2.47
CA GLY A 369 17.42 7.11 -2.19
C GLY A 369 18.47 8.17 -1.81
N MET A 370 18.47 9.34 -2.46
CA MET A 370 19.36 10.45 -2.12
C MET A 370 19.02 11.06 -0.76
N LEU A 371 17.74 11.26 -0.46
CA LEU A 371 17.28 11.78 0.84
C LEU A 371 17.60 10.80 1.98
N SER A 372 17.37 9.51 1.75
CA SER A 372 17.75 8.45 2.69
C SER A 372 19.27 8.42 2.95
N GLN A 373 20.07 8.54 1.89
CA GLN A 373 21.52 8.63 2.03
C GLN A 373 21.96 9.86 2.83
N ALA A 374 21.27 10.99 2.63
CA ALA A 374 21.55 12.22 3.38
C ALA A 374 21.23 12.05 4.88
N ALA A 375 20.05 11.46 5.21
CA ALA A 375 19.66 11.18 6.59
C ALA A 375 20.65 10.23 7.29
N LEU A 376 21.07 9.17 6.62
CA LEU A 376 22.06 8.23 7.15
C LEU A 376 23.44 8.89 7.34
N ARG A 377 23.85 9.79 6.43
CA ARG A 377 25.08 10.57 6.55
C ARG A 377 25.05 11.53 7.74
N ASP A 378 23.89 12.15 7.99
CA ASP A 378 23.70 13.05 9.13
C ASP A 378 23.72 12.27 10.44
N PHE A 379 23.12 11.08 10.49
CA PHE A 379 23.23 10.18 11.63
C PHE A 379 24.70 9.87 11.97
N PHE A 380 25.52 9.44 11.00
CA PHE A 380 26.94 9.17 11.25
C PHE A 380 27.72 10.42 11.64
N ARG A 381 27.38 11.59 11.10
CA ARG A 381 28.02 12.86 11.46
C ARG A 381 27.72 13.22 12.91
N GLU A 382 26.46 13.10 13.32
CA GLU A 382 26.06 13.38 14.70
C GLU A 382 26.69 12.42 15.71
N LEU A 383 26.85 11.15 15.36
CA LEU A 383 27.57 10.20 16.20
C LEU A 383 29.02 10.64 16.47
N LYS A 384 29.68 11.18 15.44
CA LYS A 384 31.07 11.64 15.54
C LYS A 384 31.24 12.89 16.41
N TYR A 385 30.27 13.82 16.39
CA TYR A 385 30.43 15.13 17.03
C TYR A 385 29.68 15.26 18.35
N ASN A 386 28.64 14.49 18.58
CA ASN A 386 27.92 14.49 19.83
C ASN A 386 28.47 13.37 20.72
N ASN A 387 29.19 13.74 21.78
CA ASN A 387 29.59 12.83 22.88
C ASN A 387 28.36 12.28 23.60
N ARG A 388 27.50 11.54 22.90
CA ARG A 388 26.42 10.80 23.51
C ARG A 388 27.06 9.63 24.23
N SER A 389 26.84 9.52 25.53
CA SER A 389 27.37 8.51 26.45
C SER A 389 26.86 7.08 26.13
N VAL A 390 26.81 6.71 24.86
CA VAL A 390 26.40 5.37 24.41
C VAL A 390 27.65 4.71 23.79
N PRO A 391 28.29 3.77 24.51
CA PRO A 391 29.56 3.16 24.07
C PRO A 391 29.47 2.48 22.69
N THR A 392 28.30 1.91 22.36
CA THR A 392 28.06 1.28 21.06
C THR A 392 28.08 2.31 19.92
N LEU A 393 27.54 3.52 20.14
CA LEU A 393 27.53 4.59 19.14
C LEU A 393 28.95 5.10 18.85
N GLU A 394 29.82 5.19 19.84
CA GLU A 394 31.23 5.56 19.64
C GLU A 394 31.96 4.54 18.77
N LYS A 395 31.75 3.24 19.02
CA LYS A 395 32.36 2.17 18.21
C LYS A 395 31.86 2.18 16.77
N ILE A 396 30.56 2.35 16.53
CA ILE A 396 29.99 2.49 15.18
C ILE A 396 30.60 3.70 14.46
N SER A 397 30.78 4.83 15.15
CA SER A 397 31.39 6.04 14.58
C SER A 397 32.85 5.84 14.16
N ILE A 398 33.63 5.11 14.94
CA ILE A 398 35.06 4.83 14.66
C ILE A 398 35.21 3.89 13.47
N GLU A 399 34.36 2.88 13.39
CA GLU A 399 34.44 1.85 12.34
C GLU A 399 33.80 2.27 11.02
N THR A 400 32.84 3.17 11.03
CA THR A 400 32.27 3.77 9.80
C THR A 400 33.23 4.69 9.09
N SER A 401 34.47 4.83 9.55
CA SER A 401 35.57 5.34 8.73
C SER A 401 35.89 4.42 7.53
N MET A 402 35.29 3.22 7.43
CA MET A 402 35.26 2.39 6.22
C MET A 402 33.93 2.59 5.43
N PRO A 403 33.77 3.71 4.72
CA PRO A 403 32.45 4.13 4.22
C PRO A 403 31.92 3.31 3.04
N ASN A 404 32.75 2.55 2.35
CA ASN A 404 32.37 1.96 1.06
C ASN A 404 31.31 0.86 1.16
N ALA A 405 31.36 -0.01 2.18
CA ALA A 405 30.46 -1.16 2.28
C ALA A 405 29.01 -0.74 2.58
N ILE A 406 28.78 0.18 3.52
CA ILE A 406 27.44 0.70 3.87
C ILE A 406 26.83 1.43 2.68
N TRP A 407 27.61 2.28 2.01
CA TRP A 407 27.13 3.03 0.85
C TRP A 407 26.87 2.14 -0.37
N GLN A 408 27.65 1.08 -0.52
CA GLN A 408 27.40 0.07 -1.56
C GLN A 408 26.12 -0.70 -1.25
N ALA A 409 25.95 -1.17 -0.01
CA ALA A 409 24.73 -1.84 0.44
C ALA A 409 23.50 -0.95 0.28
N HIS A 410 23.60 0.33 0.66
CA HIS A 410 22.53 1.30 0.48
C HIS A 410 22.13 1.46 -0.99
N ARG A 411 23.12 1.65 -1.89
CA ARG A 411 22.84 1.77 -3.33
C ARG A 411 22.16 0.53 -3.90
N GLU A 412 22.63 -0.66 -3.51
CA GLU A 412 22.08 -1.93 -3.99
C GLU A 412 20.65 -2.12 -3.52
N LEU A 413 20.36 -1.88 -2.23
CA LEU A 413 19.02 -1.99 -1.66
C LEU A 413 18.04 -1.02 -2.33
N TRP A 414 18.46 0.23 -2.55
CA TRP A 414 17.60 1.23 -3.20
C TRP A 414 17.42 0.98 -4.71
N ALA A 415 18.39 0.39 -5.39
CA ALA A 415 18.25 -0.07 -6.76
C ALA A 415 17.23 -1.21 -6.86
N ASN A 416 17.35 -2.22 -5.96
CA ASN A 416 16.43 -3.35 -5.89
C ASN A 416 15.02 -2.90 -5.50
N ASN A 417 14.89 -1.93 -4.59
CA ASN A 417 13.61 -1.30 -4.24
C ASN A 417 12.93 -0.68 -5.48
N GLY A 418 13.68 0.10 -6.25
CA GLY A 418 13.18 0.69 -7.49
C GLY A 418 12.73 -0.36 -8.51
N ASP A 419 13.52 -1.42 -8.69
CA ASP A 419 13.19 -2.52 -9.59
C ASP A 419 11.90 -3.24 -9.13
N ALA A 420 11.79 -3.56 -7.83
CA ALA A 420 10.61 -4.25 -7.27
C ALA A 420 9.33 -3.43 -7.42
N LEU A 421 9.34 -2.16 -7.02
CA LEU A 421 8.18 -1.29 -7.13
C LEU A 421 7.78 -1.02 -8.59
N SER A 422 8.78 -0.94 -9.48
CA SER A 422 8.52 -0.82 -10.92
C SER A 422 7.85 -2.08 -11.48
N VAL A 423 8.32 -3.28 -11.09
CA VAL A 423 7.69 -4.56 -11.49
C VAL A 423 6.25 -4.65 -10.98
N ILE A 424 5.99 -4.25 -9.74
CA ILE A 424 4.63 -4.21 -9.19
C ILE A 424 3.73 -3.31 -10.03
N SER A 425 4.18 -2.12 -10.42
CA SER A 425 3.34 -1.14 -11.12
C SER A 425 3.27 -1.36 -12.62
N THR A 426 4.34 -1.84 -13.27
CA THR A 426 4.48 -1.86 -14.74
C THR A 426 4.84 -3.22 -15.32
N GLY A 427 5.06 -4.23 -14.49
CA GLY A 427 5.54 -5.55 -14.91
C GLY A 427 7.01 -5.60 -15.34
N THR A 428 7.75 -4.48 -15.29
CA THR A 428 9.17 -4.41 -15.70
C THR A 428 10.02 -3.67 -14.66
N GLY A 429 11.32 -3.98 -14.60
CA GLY A 429 12.24 -3.28 -13.70
C GLY A 429 12.41 -1.80 -14.00
N SER A 430 13.01 -1.08 -13.06
CA SER A 430 13.26 0.37 -13.13
C SER A 430 14.25 0.74 -14.26
N LEU A 431 14.04 1.90 -14.86
CA LEU A 431 14.93 2.46 -15.90
C LEU A 431 16.27 2.98 -15.34
N ASN A 432 16.31 3.32 -14.06
CA ASN A 432 17.47 3.96 -13.42
C ASN A 432 18.23 3.04 -12.45
N SER A 433 17.91 1.75 -12.37
CA SER A 433 18.51 0.83 -11.40
C SER A 433 20.04 0.71 -11.55
N ASN A 434 20.55 0.69 -12.78
CA ASN A 434 21.99 0.64 -13.03
C ASN A 434 22.73 1.91 -12.53
N PHE A 435 22.12 3.08 -12.70
CA PHE A 435 22.67 4.31 -12.14
C PHE A 435 22.70 4.25 -10.60
N MET A 436 21.63 3.79 -10.00
CA MET A 436 21.56 3.65 -8.53
C MET A 436 22.67 2.75 -7.99
N ARG A 437 23.00 1.64 -8.70
CA ARG A 437 24.07 0.70 -8.28
C ARG A 437 25.47 1.27 -8.48
N THR A 438 25.73 1.88 -9.62
CA THR A 438 27.10 2.24 -10.03
C THR A 438 27.49 3.69 -9.76
N GLY A 439 26.50 4.57 -9.64
CA GLY A 439 26.72 6.03 -9.56
C GLY A 439 27.24 6.65 -10.86
N THR A 440 27.33 5.89 -11.97
CA THR A 440 27.93 6.36 -13.23
C THR A 440 26.90 6.46 -14.35
N ARG A 441 27.19 7.28 -15.37
CA ARG A 441 26.37 7.44 -16.57
C ARG A 441 26.24 6.11 -17.33
N LYS A 442 25.05 5.88 -17.88
CA LYS A 442 24.73 4.70 -18.71
C LYS A 442 25.63 4.62 -19.94
N GLY A 443 26.29 3.47 -20.14
CA GLY A 443 26.87 3.12 -21.43
C GLY A 443 25.79 2.75 -22.46
N LEU A 444 26.18 2.50 -23.72
CA LEU A 444 25.28 2.11 -24.81
C LEU A 444 24.37 0.92 -24.45
N THR A 445 24.90 -0.07 -23.72
CA THR A 445 24.17 -1.24 -23.23
C THR A 445 23.05 -0.87 -22.25
N GLY A 446 23.24 0.15 -21.41
CA GLY A 446 22.20 0.64 -20.51
C GLY A 446 21.05 1.33 -21.23
N LEU A 447 21.34 2.09 -22.30
CA LEU A 447 20.33 2.75 -23.13
C LEU A 447 19.46 1.73 -23.90
N LEU A 448 20.07 0.67 -24.44
CA LEU A 448 19.36 -0.42 -25.10
C LEU A 448 18.46 -1.20 -24.12
N SER A 449 18.94 -1.47 -22.90
CA SER A 449 18.15 -2.12 -21.85
C SER A 449 16.94 -1.28 -21.47
N ASP A 450 17.08 0.05 -21.35
CA ASP A 450 15.97 0.94 -21.00
C ASP A 450 14.94 1.06 -22.14
N ALA A 451 15.39 1.05 -23.39
CA ALA A 451 14.49 1.02 -24.55
C ALA A 451 13.67 -0.28 -24.59
N ALA A 452 14.30 -1.43 -24.31
CA ALA A 452 13.64 -2.72 -24.22
C ALA A 452 12.62 -2.75 -23.07
N LYS A 453 12.97 -2.22 -21.88
CA LYS A 453 12.05 -2.10 -20.74
C LYS A 453 10.86 -1.19 -21.08
N SER A 454 11.09 -0.08 -21.78
CA SER A 454 10.03 0.84 -22.19
C SER A 454 9.04 0.19 -23.17
N ALA A 455 9.52 -0.58 -24.15
CA ALA A 455 8.70 -1.32 -25.08
C ALA A 455 7.90 -2.45 -24.37
N SER A 456 8.55 -3.16 -23.44
CA SER A 456 7.90 -4.21 -22.63
C SER A 456 6.82 -3.62 -21.71
N ARG A 457 7.04 -2.46 -21.09
CA ARG A 457 6.02 -1.75 -20.31
C ARG A 457 4.76 -1.46 -21.13
N MET A 458 4.94 -1.03 -22.38
CA MET A 458 3.81 -0.75 -23.27
C MET A 458 2.99 -2.02 -23.58
N TYR A 459 3.67 -3.14 -23.81
CA TYR A 459 3.00 -4.41 -24.08
C TYR A 459 2.25 -4.96 -22.85
N VAL A 460 2.90 -5.00 -21.70
CA VAL A 460 2.31 -5.54 -20.45
C VAL A 460 1.08 -4.74 -20.05
N ASN A 461 1.16 -3.42 -20.12
CA ASN A 461 0.07 -2.52 -19.73
C ASN A 461 -1.20 -2.68 -20.61
N ASN A 462 -1.05 -3.10 -21.86
CA ASN A 462 -2.20 -3.23 -22.77
C ASN A 462 -2.91 -4.59 -22.65
N PHE A 463 -2.23 -5.65 -22.21
CA PHE A 463 -2.76 -7.01 -22.31
C PHE A 463 -2.88 -7.77 -20.98
N GLN A 464 -2.24 -7.33 -19.90
CA GLN A 464 -2.22 -8.08 -18.64
C GLN A 464 -2.88 -7.33 -17.46
N ASP A 465 -3.23 -6.07 -17.62
CA ASP A 465 -3.69 -5.23 -16.52
C ASP A 465 -5.06 -5.64 -15.97
N GLN A 466 -5.98 -6.14 -16.82
CA GLN A 466 -7.31 -6.51 -16.37
C GLN A 466 -7.29 -7.72 -15.42
N SER A 467 -6.63 -8.81 -15.79
CA SER A 467 -6.51 -10.00 -14.93
C SER A 467 -5.79 -9.70 -13.61
N LYS A 468 -4.82 -8.78 -13.64
CA LYS A 468 -4.12 -8.32 -12.45
C LYS A 468 -5.03 -7.48 -11.55
N GLN A 469 -5.84 -6.59 -12.12
CA GLN A 469 -6.80 -5.79 -11.36
C GLN A 469 -7.85 -6.70 -10.69
N GLU A 470 -8.39 -7.68 -11.39
CA GLU A 470 -9.31 -8.67 -10.83
C GLU A 470 -8.69 -9.44 -9.65
N ALA A 471 -7.41 -9.80 -9.74
CA ALA A 471 -6.69 -10.45 -8.64
C ALA A 471 -6.53 -9.51 -7.43
N ILE A 472 -6.21 -8.22 -7.65
CA ILE A 472 -6.14 -7.20 -6.61
C ILE A 472 -7.49 -7.04 -5.92
N ASP A 473 -8.55 -6.83 -6.70
CA ASP A 473 -9.90 -6.60 -6.18
C ASP A 473 -10.41 -7.82 -5.39
N THR A 474 -10.09 -9.03 -5.85
CA THR A 474 -10.42 -10.26 -5.14
C THR A 474 -9.67 -10.37 -3.80
N LEU A 475 -8.37 -10.09 -3.79
CA LEU A 475 -7.53 -10.14 -2.58
C LEU A 475 -8.00 -9.12 -1.52
N LEU A 476 -8.38 -7.93 -1.97
CA LEU A 476 -8.82 -6.84 -1.09
C LEU A 476 -10.30 -6.92 -0.71
N GLY A 477 -11.06 -7.89 -1.24
CA GLY A 477 -12.49 -7.99 -0.97
C GLY A 477 -13.35 -6.94 -1.70
N ALA A 478 -12.78 -6.26 -2.71
CA ALA A 478 -13.42 -5.19 -3.45
C ALA A 478 -14.14 -5.65 -4.73
N ARG A 479 -14.06 -6.95 -5.06
CA ARG A 479 -14.69 -7.48 -6.27
C ARG A 479 -16.21 -7.39 -6.19
N SER A 480 -16.85 -6.84 -7.20
CA SER A 480 -18.31 -6.75 -7.29
C SER A 480 -18.96 -8.13 -7.15
N GLY A 481 -19.94 -8.24 -6.24
CA GLY A 481 -20.65 -9.50 -5.96
C GLY A 481 -19.88 -10.48 -5.05
N GLN A 482 -18.71 -10.13 -4.55
CA GLN A 482 -18.00 -10.96 -3.57
C GLN A 482 -18.81 -11.07 -2.27
N LYS A 483 -19.18 -12.29 -1.90
CA LYS A 483 -19.93 -12.54 -0.67
C LYS A 483 -19.00 -12.48 0.53
N ARG A 484 -19.49 -11.88 1.63
CA ARG A 484 -18.80 -11.95 2.92
C ARG A 484 -18.79 -13.38 3.42
N ILE A 485 -17.64 -13.86 3.86
CA ILE A 485 -17.48 -15.21 4.41
C ILE A 485 -17.76 -15.16 5.90
N GLU A 486 -18.64 -16.05 6.37
CA GLU A 486 -18.85 -16.27 7.80
C GLU A 486 -18.45 -17.71 8.14
N LEU A 487 -17.52 -17.85 9.07
CA LEU A 487 -17.10 -19.16 9.54
C LEU A 487 -18.14 -19.68 10.54
N TYR A 488 -18.62 -20.91 10.31
CA TYR A 488 -19.62 -21.54 11.16
C TYR A 488 -19.02 -21.92 12.52
N ASP A 489 -19.58 -21.37 13.59
CA ASP A 489 -19.32 -21.76 14.96
C ASP A 489 -20.59 -22.40 15.57
N PRO A 490 -20.61 -23.71 15.83
CA PRO A 490 -21.80 -24.39 16.37
C PRO A 490 -22.28 -23.85 17.71
N ARG A 491 -21.35 -23.31 18.53
CA ARG A 491 -21.70 -22.71 19.82
C ARG A 491 -22.40 -21.37 19.64
N TYR A 492 -21.80 -20.53 18.81
CA TYR A 492 -22.37 -19.21 18.49
C TYR A 492 -23.72 -19.34 17.76
N ALA A 493 -23.83 -20.28 16.83
CA ALA A 493 -25.09 -20.56 16.13
C ALA A 493 -26.22 -20.94 17.09
N ARG A 494 -25.94 -21.78 18.08
CA ARG A 494 -26.95 -22.15 19.11
C ARG A 494 -27.36 -20.96 19.97
N VAL A 495 -26.41 -20.10 20.34
CA VAL A 495 -26.71 -18.87 21.11
C VAL A 495 -27.52 -17.90 20.28
N SER A 496 -27.13 -17.67 19.01
CA SER A 496 -27.89 -16.81 18.09
C SER A 496 -29.32 -17.32 17.86
N GLU A 497 -29.47 -18.60 17.62
CA GLU A 497 -30.80 -19.23 17.46
C GLU A 497 -31.66 -19.12 18.74
N ALA A 498 -31.05 -19.29 19.92
CA ALA A 498 -31.75 -19.10 21.19
C ALA A 498 -32.15 -17.64 21.42
N LEU A 499 -31.29 -16.67 21.02
CA LEU A 499 -31.61 -15.25 21.08
C LEU A 499 -32.73 -14.89 20.08
N GLU A 500 -32.68 -15.39 18.86
CA GLU A 500 -33.74 -15.16 17.87
C GLU A 500 -35.10 -15.67 18.37
N ARG A 501 -35.14 -16.85 18.97
CA ARG A 501 -36.38 -17.38 19.57
C ARG A 501 -36.93 -16.49 20.70
N ARG A 502 -36.05 -15.77 21.38
CA ARG A 502 -36.40 -14.88 22.49
C ARG A 502 -36.44 -13.41 22.09
N TRP A 503 -36.45 -13.12 20.78
CA TRP A 503 -36.42 -11.77 20.23
C TRP A 503 -37.43 -10.83 20.88
N ALA A 504 -38.67 -11.30 21.03
CA ALA A 504 -39.76 -10.51 21.63
C ALA A 504 -39.56 -10.14 23.11
N GLU A 505 -38.62 -10.78 23.81
CA GLU A 505 -38.34 -10.49 25.22
C GLU A 505 -37.40 -9.28 25.41
N TYR A 506 -36.56 -8.98 24.44
CA TYR A 506 -35.51 -7.94 24.57
C TYR A 506 -35.49 -6.91 23.43
N ALA A 507 -36.30 -7.11 22.39
CA ALA A 507 -36.38 -6.18 21.27
C ALA A 507 -37.80 -5.69 21.06
N SER A 508 -37.93 -4.44 20.67
CA SER A 508 -39.19 -3.84 20.24
C SER A 508 -39.05 -3.30 18.81
N VAL A 509 -40.06 -3.53 17.99
CA VAL A 509 -40.10 -3.02 16.63
C VAL A 509 -40.84 -1.70 16.62
N HIS A 510 -40.19 -0.68 16.11
CA HIS A 510 -40.80 0.63 15.90
C HIS A 510 -40.85 0.94 14.39
N SER A 511 -41.94 1.58 13.97
CA SER A 511 -42.05 2.10 12.62
C SER A 511 -41.12 3.32 12.49
N MET A 512 -40.35 3.39 11.43
CA MET A 512 -39.50 4.53 11.09
C MET A 512 -39.99 5.13 9.78
N ASN A 513 -40.03 6.46 9.72
CA ASN A 513 -40.30 7.20 8.50
C ASN A 513 -38.96 7.48 7.80
N VAL A 514 -38.79 6.94 6.61
CA VAL A 514 -37.60 7.16 5.80
C VAL A 514 -37.94 8.03 4.60
N PHE A 515 -37.29 9.16 4.47
CA PHE A 515 -37.36 10.00 3.28
C PHE A 515 -36.17 9.68 2.39
N VAL A 516 -36.45 9.34 1.14
CA VAL A 516 -35.41 9.13 0.12
C VAL A 516 -35.68 10.14 -0.99
N GLY A 517 -34.70 11.02 -1.23
CA GLY A 517 -34.77 12.01 -2.30
C GLY A 517 -33.63 11.82 -3.29
N THR A 518 -33.94 11.81 -4.58
CA THR A 518 -32.93 11.86 -5.65
C THR A 518 -33.04 13.21 -6.37
N TYR A 519 -31.87 13.77 -6.71
CA TYR A 519 -31.80 15.04 -7.42
C TYR A 519 -30.67 15.00 -8.45
N ASN A 520 -31.04 15.17 -9.71
CA ASN A 520 -30.06 15.30 -10.78
C ASN A 520 -29.58 16.75 -10.85
N VAL A 521 -28.30 16.97 -10.54
CA VAL A 521 -27.71 18.33 -10.52
C VAL A 521 -27.22 18.80 -11.89
N CYS A 522 -27.26 17.96 -12.93
CA CYS A 522 -26.83 18.27 -14.30
C CYS A 522 -25.45 18.94 -14.34
N ALA A 523 -24.52 18.47 -13.53
CA ALA A 523 -23.17 19.03 -13.39
C ALA A 523 -23.12 20.53 -13.00
N ARG A 524 -24.15 21.04 -12.38
CA ARG A 524 -24.23 22.45 -11.94
C ARG A 524 -24.33 22.52 -10.43
N ALA A 525 -23.51 23.38 -9.82
CA ALA A 525 -23.68 23.69 -8.40
C ALA A 525 -25.06 24.38 -8.20
N PRO A 526 -25.86 23.96 -7.22
CA PRO A 526 -27.17 24.53 -6.94
C PRO A 526 -27.05 25.93 -6.28
N GLN A 527 -26.48 26.90 -7.00
CA GLN A 527 -26.31 28.26 -6.50
C GLN A 527 -27.67 28.96 -6.36
N GLY A 528 -27.99 29.36 -5.13
CA GLY A 528 -29.21 30.16 -4.86
C GLY A 528 -30.53 29.37 -4.80
N LEU A 529 -30.50 28.05 -4.89
CA LEU A 529 -31.66 27.20 -4.68
C LEU A 529 -31.89 26.93 -3.20
N ASP A 530 -33.10 27.29 -2.71
CA ASP A 530 -33.51 26.89 -1.37
C ASP A 530 -34.04 25.46 -1.40
N MET A 531 -33.22 24.53 -0.96
CA MET A 531 -33.52 23.10 -0.93
C MET A 531 -34.34 22.69 0.31
N ARG A 532 -34.66 23.61 1.22
CA ARG A 532 -35.36 23.30 2.48
C ARG A 532 -36.72 22.66 2.25
N SER A 533 -37.46 23.14 1.25
CA SER A 533 -38.76 22.57 0.91
C SER A 533 -38.71 21.11 0.43
N TRP A 534 -37.58 20.69 -0.13
CA TRP A 534 -37.33 19.33 -0.58
C TRP A 534 -36.68 18.46 0.52
N LEU A 535 -35.71 19.01 1.24
CA LEU A 535 -34.98 18.30 2.29
C LEU A 535 -35.77 18.18 3.61
N CYS A 536 -36.70 19.08 3.86
CA CYS A 536 -37.52 19.11 5.06
C CYS A 536 -39.00 18.97 4.69
N PRO A 537 -39.46 17.75 4.34
CA PRO A 537 -40.84 17.51 3.88
C PRO A 537 -41.95 17.75 4.94
N SER A 538 -41.59 18.24 6.13
CA SER A 538 -42.52 18.59 7.19
C SER A 538 -43.62 19.62 6.79
N THR A 539 -43.48 20.24 5.62
CA THR A 539 -44.49 21.13 5.04
C THR A 539 -45.69 20.40 4.41
N TYR A 540 -45.61 19.08 4.23
CA TYR A 540 -46.65 18.28 3.59
C TYR A 540 -47.34 17.32 4.55
N HIS A 541 -47.92 17.79 5.64
CA HIS A 541 -48.82 16.99 6.55
C HIS A 541 -48.34 15.56 6.92
N GLN A 542 -47.06 15.25 6.73
CA GLN A 542 -46.47 13.97 7.10
C GLN A 542 -45.60 14.14 8.35
N ALA A 543 -45.53 13.10 9.15
CA ALA A 543 -44.62 13.05 10.29
C ALA A 543 -43.19 13.30 9.82
N PRO A 544 -42.34 13.98 10.61
CA PRO A 544 -40.94 14.18 10.26
C PRO A 544 -40.24 12.85 9.99
N ALA A 545 -39.37 12.80 9.02
CA ALA A 545 -38.58 11.61 8.72
C ALA A 545 -37.56 11.34 9.83
N ASP A 546 -37.46 10.09 10.26
CA ASP A 546 -36.46 9.61 11.21
C ASP A 546 -35.11 9.46 10.53
N ILE A 547 -35.12 9.11 9.24
CA ILE A 547 -33.93 9.00 8.39
C ILE A 547 -34.19 9.75 7.10
N VAL A 548 -33.21 10.57 6.68
CA VAL A 548 -33.21 11.27 5.38
C VAL A 548 -32.01 10.77 4.58
N ALA A 549 -32.29 10.11 3.45
CA ALA A 549 -31.28 9.66 2.49
C ALA A 549 -31.37 10.52 1.21
N ILE A 550 -30.28 11.18 0.84
CA ILE A 550 -30.22 12.04 -0.33
C ILE A 550 -29.21 11.48 -1.33
N VAL A 551 -29.68 11.28 -2.55
CA VAL A 551 -28.85 10.86 -3.68
C VAL A 551 -28.77 12.01 -4.67
N LEU A 552 -27.55 12.39 -5.01
CA LEU A 552 -27.29 13.40 -6.03
C LEU A 552 -26.77 12.70 -7.29
N GLU A 553 -27.41 12.97 -8.43
CA GLU A 553 -27.04 12.41 -9.72
C GLU A 553 -26.37 13.47 -10.60
N GLU A 554 -25.56 13.03 -11.54
CA GLU A 554 -24.80 13.90 -12.46
C GLU A 554 -24.01 15.00 -11.76
N LEU A 555 -23.29 14.67 -10.70
CA LEU A 555 -22.41 15.60 -9.99
C LEU A 555 -21.32 16.18 -10.90
N VAL A 556 -20.97 15.47 -11.97
CA VAL A 556 -19.99 15.87 -12.99
C VAL A 556 -20.63 15.87 -14.38
N PRO A 557 -20.16 16.71 -15.33
CA PRO A 557 -20.68 16.71 -16.70
C PRO A 557 -20.50 15.35 -17.35
N LEU A 558 -21.59 14.74 -17.82
CA LEU A 558 -21.55 13.54 -18.65
C LEU A 558 -21.00 13.92 -20.03
N ASN A 559 -19.76 13.60 -20.30
CA ASN A 559 -19.17 13.63 -21.63
C ASN A 559 -19.41 12.28 -22.33
N ALA A 560 -19.60 12.29 -23.66
CA ALA A 560 -19.82 11.08 -24.44
C ALA A 560 -18.76 9.98 -24.24
N GLN A 561 -17.60 10.32 -23.70
CA GLN A 561 -16.52 9.39 -23.33
C GLN A 561 -16.72 8.73 -21.95
N GLN A 562 -17.51 9.28 -21.06
CA GLN A 562 -17.82 8.71 -19.74
C GLN A 562 -19.03 7.76 -19.80
N LEU A 563 -19.81 7.80 -20.87
CA LEU A 563 -20.93 6.87 -21.10
C LEU A 563 -20.47 5.50 -21.65
N LEU A 564 -19.18 5.36 -21.99
CA LEU A 564 -18.59 4.14 -22.56
C LEU A 564 -17.64 3.42 -21.58
N GLN A 565 -17.56 3.85 -20.35
CA GLN A 565 -16.92 3.18 -19.23
C GLN A 565 -17.98 2.57 -18.30
#